data_5c2c5a172a048af517d7d9801eb320bd
#
_entry.id   5c2c5a172a048af517d7d9801eb320bd
#
_cell.length_a   1.000
_cell.length_b   1.000
_cell.length_c   1.000
_cell.angle_alpha   90.00
_cell.angle_beta   90.00
_cell.angle_gamma   90.00
#
_symmetry.space_group_name_H-M   'P 1'
#
loop_
_entity.id
_entity.type
_entity.pdbx_description
1 polymer ?
#
loop_
_entity_poly.entity_id
_entity_poly.type
_entity_poly.pdbx_seq_one_letter_code
_entity_poly.pdbx_strand_id
1 'polypeptide(L)'
;MSVALFNVLHPGLGATFQDQGRRGWRRFGVPPSGAMDEHAAMWANRLLDNPLGAPVLELLFQGAKLAVLRDAWLAITGADAQANLPTWRTVHAKADEVIQFPKNRSGVWIYIAVEGGFEGERLLGSASVYQRGRLGRGFVSGEVLSKISGARYELPRGVAGRSVIASERRDYASPPSLRIWPGPQLNFFTEADRALFFGSPWTVTSQSDRVGYRLVGPALKPSSAQIISEPVRVGSVQVPENGQPIVTMRDSPTIGGYPKLGMVAPADLSWLAQCRPGQKVRFQPIET
;
A
#
# COMPACT_ATOMS: atom_id res chain seq x y z
N MET A 1 5.66 -17.43 21.88
CA MET A 1 6.45 -16.40 22.58
C MET A 1 6.91 -15.38 21.53
N SER A 2 6.92 -14.10 21.86
CA SER A 2 7.45 -13.04 20.99
C SER A 2 8.91 -12.77 21.32
N VAL A 3 9.65 -12.28 20.32
CA VAL A 3 11.05 -11.92 20.46
C VAL A 3 11.26 -10.50 19.97
N ALA A 4 11.75 -9.61 20.84
CA ALA A 4 12.12 -8.26 20.47
C ALA A 4 13.17 -8.28 19.34
N LEU A 5 12.90 -7.55 18.26
CA LEU A 5 13.72 -7.57 17.05
C LEU A 5 14.25 -6.19 16.64
N PHE A 6 13.39 -5.17 16.62
CA PHE A 6 13.79 -3.81 16.30
C PHE A 6 13.39 -2.84 17.39
N ASN A 7 14.22 -1.84 17.61
CA ASN A 7 13.83 -0.61 18.29
C ASN A 7 13.60 0.48 17.23
N VAL A 8 12.45 1.12 17.24
CA VAL A 8 12.14 2.24 16.36
C VAL A 8 12.89 3.47 16.85
N LEU A 9 14.02 3.78 16.24
CA LEU A 9 14.76 5.01 16.54
C LEU A 9 14.01 6.24 15.99
N HIS A 10 13.43 6.10 14.79
CA HIS A 10 12.60 7.10 14.16
C HIS A 10 11.60 6.44 13.21
N PRO A 11 10.29 6.72 13.31
CA PRO A 11 9.27 6.09 12.46
C PRO A 11 9.19 6.68 11.04
N GLY A 12 9.99 7.70 10.71
CA GLY A 12 9.86 8.45 9.46
C GLY A 12 8.60 9.29 9.43
N LEU A 13 7.95 9.37 8.27
CA LEU A 13 6.66 10.05 8.10
C LEU A 13 5.47 9.18 8.53
N GLY A 14 5.69 7.90 8.77
CA GLY A 14 4.71 6.96 9.27
C GLY A 14 5.21 5.53 9.20
N ALA A 15 4.92 4.76 10.24
CA ALA A 15 5.25 3.34 10.35
C ALA A 15 4.07 2.58 10.98
N THR A 16 3.58 1.55 10.29
CA THR A 16 2.44 0.74 10.77
C THR A 16 2.61 -0.72 10.39
N PHE A 17 2.03 -1.63 11.15
CA PHE A 17 1.83 -2.99 10.64
C PHE A 17 0.68 -3.03 9.64
N GLN A 18 0.91 -3.75 8.55
CA GLN A 18 -0.10 -4.06 7.54
C GLN A 18 -0.01 -5.54 7.15
N ASP A 19 -1.16 -6.15 6.88
CA ASP A 19 -1.27 -7.50 6.33
C ASP A 19 -2.18 -7.50 5.08
N GLN A 20 -2.91 -8.56 4.81
CA GLN A 20 -3.90 -8.59 3.70
C GLN A 20 -5.20 -7.83 4.01
N GLY A 21 -5.29 -7.19 5.18
CA GLY A 21 -6.45 -6.45 5.63
C GLY A 21 -7.57 -7.34 6.22
N ARG A 22 -8.57 -6.68 6.78
CA ARG A 22 -9.72 -7.33 7.45
C ARG A 22 -10.89 -7.50 6.49
N ARG A 23 -11.33 -8.72 6.31
CA ARG A 23 -12.44 -9.06 5.41
C ARG A 23 -13.75 -9.24 6.18
N GLY A 24 -14.91 -8.99 5.52
CA GLY A 24 -16.22 -9.23 6.09
C GLY A 24 -16.81 -8.07 6.92
N TRP A 25 -16.04 -7.03 7.22
CA TRP A 25 -16.44 -5.96 8.14
C TRP A 25 -16.95 -4.70 7.44
N ARG A 26 -16.88 -4.61 6.11
CA ARG A 26 -17.32 -3.44 5.36
C ARG A 26 -18.79 -3.06 5.60
N ARG A 27 -19.66 -4.06 5.77
CA ARG A 27 -21.08 -3.84 6.11
C ARG A 27 -21.31 -3.13 7.45
N PHE A 28 -20.29 -3.10 8.31
CA PHE A 28 -20.30 -2.39 9.59
C PHE A 28 -19.52 -1.07 9.55
N GLY A 29 -19.20 -0.56 8.36
CA GLY A 29 -18.48 0.70 8.18
C GLY A 29 -16.96 0.59 8.36
N VAL A 30 -16.40 -0.61 8.52
CA VAL A 30 -14.97 -0.82 8.73
C VAL A 30 -14.28 -1.12 7.40
N PRO A 31 -13.31 -0.28 6.95
CA PRO A 31 -12.55 -0.54 5.73
C PRO A 31 -11.64 -1.75 5.89
N PRO A 32 -11.24 -2.39 4.77
CA PRO A 32 -10.37 -3.56 4.83
C PRO A 32 -8.97 -3.22 5.35
N SER A 33 -8.47 -2.03 5.10
CA SER A 33 -7.07 -1.66 5.32
C SER A 33 -6.11 -2.60 4.56
N GLY A 34 -4.98 -2.96 5.14
CA GLY A 34 -3.97 -3.77 4.46
C GLY A 34 -2.89 -2.94 3.79
N ALA A 35 -1.88 -3.61 3.27
CA ALA A 35 -0.77 -2.98 2.56
C ALA A 35 -1.27 -2.15 1.37
N MET A 36 -0.76 -0.93 1.23
CA MET A 36 -1.10 -0.05 0.10
C MET A 36 -0.64 -0.67 -1.23
N ASP A 37 0.59 -1.16 -1.27
CA ASP A 37 1.13 -1.95 -2.37
C ASP A 37 1.21 -3.43 -1.95
N GLU A 38 0.12 -4.18 -2.24
CA GLU A 38 0.06 -5.61 -1.96
C GLU A 38 1.15 -6.40 -2.68
N HIS A 39 1.53 -6.00 -3.90
CA HIS A 39 2.55 -6.69 -4.66
C HIS A 39 3.90 -6.67 -3.92
N ALA A 40 4.34 -5.49 -3.49
CA ALA A 40 5.59 -5.35 -2.74
C ALA A 40 5.53 -6.07 -1.38
N ALA A 41 4.42 -5.92 -0.63
CA ALA A 41 4.24 -6.58 0.66
C ALA A 41 4.25 -8.11 0.54
N MET A 42 3.60 -8.66 -0.48
CA MET A 42 3.61 -10.10 -0.76
C MET A 42 5.01 -10.61 -1.13
N TRP A 43 5.77 -9.85 -1.92
CA TRP A 43 7.15 -10.23 -2.25
C TRP A 43 8.06 -10.20 -1.02
N ALA A 44 7.89 -9.24 -0.11
CA ALA A 44 8.65 -9.23 1.15
C ALA A 44 8.46 -10.53 1.93
N ASN A 45 7.21 -10.99 2.09
CA ASN A 45 6.90 -12.24 2.76
C ASN A 45 7.37 -13.48 1.97
N ARG A 46 7.16 -13.50 0.63
CA ARG A 46 7.55 -14.62 -0.22
C ARG A 46 9.06 -14.87 -0.22
N LEU A 47 9.87 -13.82 -0.16
CA LEU A 47 11.33 -13.95 -0.04
C LEU A 47 11.77 -14.74 1.19
N LEU A 48 10.99 -14.71 2.25
CA LEU A 48 11.27 -15.36 3.53
C LEU A 48 10.44 -16.64 3.77
N ASP A 49 9.67 -17.10 2.79
CA ASP A 49 8.71 -18.20 2.93
C ASP A 49 7.67 -17.97 4.05
N ASN A 50 7.41 -16.73 4.41
CA ASN A 50 6.32 -16.39 5.31
C ASN A 50 4.95 -16.64 4.63
N PRO A 51 3.89 -16.90 5.39
CA PRO A 51 2.53 -16.78 4.87
C PRO A 51 2.34 -15.41 4.23
N LEU A 52 1.69 -15.33 3.05
CA LEU A 52 1.49 -14.06 2.33
C LEU A 52 0.70 -13.02 3.14
N GLY A 53 -0.07 -13.47 4.12
CA GLY A 53 -0.81 -12.61 5.06
C GLY A 53 -0.09 -12.36 6.39
N ALA A 54 1.19 -12.70 6.49
CA ALA A 54 1.98 -12.32 7.67
C ALA A 54 2.11 -10.78 7.73
N PRO A 55 2.01 -10.18 8.93
CA PRO A 55 2.19 -8.75 9.07
C PRO A 55 3.56 -8.30 8.56
N VAL A 56 3.57 -7.21 7.82
CA VAL A 56 4.78 -6.49 7.38
C VAL A 56 4.79 -5.10 8.01
N LEU A 57 5.97 -4.54 8.22
CA LEU A 57 6.10 -3.13 8.55
C LEU A 57 6.02 -2.31 7.27
N GLU A 58 4.99 -1.46 7.18
CA GLU A 58 4.81 -0.50 6.10
C GLU A 58 5.31 0.86 6.56
N LEU A 59 6.25 1.45 5.79
CA LEU A 59 6.84 2.75 6.05
C LEU A 59 6.48 3.73 4.95
N LEU A 60 6.27 4.99 5.33
CA LEU A 60 5.91 6.07 4.39
C LEU A 60 7.15 6.88 3.98
N PHE A 61 7.43 6.95 2.69
CA PHE A 61 8.44 7.75 2.01
C PHE A 61 9.89 7.50 2.47
N GLN A 62 10.29 8.12 3.60
CA GLN A 62 11.69 8.20 4.04
C GLN A 62 11.80 8.61 5.51
N GLY A 63 13.02 8.62 6.03
CA GLY A 63 13.33 9.10 7.37
C GLY A 63 13.24 8.04 8.46
N ALA A 64 12.72 6.85 8.17
CA ALA A 64 12.65 5.77 9.16
C ALA A 64 14.05 5.25 9.50
N LYS A 65 14.24 4.95 10.81
CA LYS A 65 15.45 4.33 11.36
C LYS A 65 15.07 3.28 12.39
N LEU A 66 15.63 2.08 12.24
CA LEU A 66 15.36 0.94 13.10
C LEU A 66 16.68 0.36 13.59
N ALA A 67 16.88 0.27 14.91
CA ALA A 67 18.00 -0.46 15.46
C ALA A 67 17.66 -1.95 15.55
N VAL A 68 18.56 -2.78 15.06
CA VAL A 68 18.44 -4.24 15.11
C VAL A 68 18.88 -4.73 16.48
N LEU A 69 17.99 -5.36 17.23
CA LEU A 69 18.27 -5.86 18.58
C LEU A 69 18.82 -7.29 18.59
N ARG A 70 18.62 -8.04 17.51
CA ARG A 70 19.05 -9.42 17.32
C ARG A 70 19.25 -9.72 15.85
N ASP A 71 20.17 -10.63 15.56
CA ASP A 71 20.34 -11.19 14.22
C ASP A 71 19.03 -11.72 13.68
N ALA A 72 18.71 -11.34 12.43
CA ALA A 72 17.50 -11.79 11.76
C ALA A 72 17.62 -11.75 10.25
N TRP A 73 16.90 -12.64 9.58
CA TRP A 73 16.66 -12.54 8.16
C TRP A 73 15.46 -11.63 7.89
N LEU A 74 15.63 -10.73 6.95
CA LEU A 74 14.58 -9.80 6.54
C LEU A 74 14.57 -9.62 5.02
N ALA A 75 13.50 -9.03 4.53
CA ALA A 75 13.36 -8.59 3.15
C ALA A 75 12.78 -7.18 3.12
N ILE A 76 13.40 -6.30 2.34
CA ILE A 76 12.93 -4.93 2.10
C ILE A 76 12.45 -4.84 0.66
N THR A 77 11.23 -4.36 0.44
CA THR A 77 10.62 -4.20 -0.89
C THR A 77 9.86 -2.88 -0.97
N GLY A 78 9.27 -2.59 -2.14
CA GLY A 78 8.52 -1.35 -2.37
C GLY A 78 9.41 -0.21 -2.85
N ALA A 79 9.13 1.00 -2.36
CA ALA A 79 9.79 2.23 -2.78
C ALA A 79 11.31 2.20 -2.61
N ASP A 80 12.04 2.85 -3.53
CA ASP A 80 13.47 3.12 -3.37
C ASP A 80 13.66 4.35 -2.47
N ALA A 81 13.92 4.10 -1.20
CA ALA A 81 14.27 5.13 -0.23
C ALA A 81 15.75 5.10 0.17
N GLN A 82 16.61 4.58 -0.70
CA GLN A 82 18.05 4.45 -0.47
C GLN A 82 18.38 3.71 0.84
N ALA A 83 17.67 2.60 1.09
CA ALA A 83 17.98 1.76 2.23
C ALA A 83 19.48 1.41 2.25
N ASN A 84 20.10 1.46 3.41
CA ASN A 84 21.50 1.04 3.57
C ASN A 84 21.71 -0.48 3.49
N LEU A 85 20.62 -1.25 3.39
CA LEU A 85 20.61 -2.68 3.10
C LEU A 85 20.06 -2.95 1.70
N PRO A 86 20.50 -4.04 1.04
CA PRO A 86 19.95 -4.43 -0.26
C PRO A 86 18.45 -4.66 -0.22
N THR A 87 17.73 -4.21 -1.25
CA THR A 87 16.28 -4.37 -1.40
C THR A 87 15.91 -5.46 -2.40
N TRP A 88 14.67 -5.94 -2.35
CA TRP A 88 14.11 -6.97 -3.22
C TRP A 88 14.88 -8.30 -3.19
N ARG A 89 15.48 -8.58 -2.04
CA ARG A 89 16.17 -9.84 -1.75
C ARG A 89 16.16 -10.11 -0.26
N THR A 90 16.50 -11.35 0.14
CA THR A 90 16.74 -11.69 1.53
C THR A 90 18.07 -11.10 2.00
N VAL A 91 18.08 -10.56 3.20
CA VAL A 91 19.25 -9.95 3.85
C VAL A 91 19.34 -10.45 5.28
N HIS A 92 20.54 -10.75 5.74
CA HIS A 92 20.81 -11.02 7.14
C HIS A 92 21.24 -9.71 7.81
N ALA A 93 20.41 -9.18 8.70
CA ALA A 93 20.74 -8.04 9.54
C ALA A 93 21.31 -8.53 10.86
N LYS A 94 22.38 -7.90 11.32
CA LYS A 94 23.07 -8.25 12.57
C LYS A 94 22.60 -7.36 13.72
N ALA A 95 22.68 -7.89 14.94
CA ALA A 95 22.48 -7.08 16.12
C ALA A 95 23.37 -5.83 16.09
N ASP A 96 22.87 -4.75 16.67
CA ASP A 96 23.50 -3.42 16.73
C ASP A 96 23.62 -2.68 15.40
N GLU A 97 23.19 -3.27 14.27
CA GLU A 97 23.04 -2.53 13.01
C GLU A 97 21.85 -1.57 13.05
N VAL A 98 21.94 -0.49 12.30
CA VAL A 98 20.81 0.44 12.10
C VAL A 98 20.38 0.39 10.65
N ILE A 99 19.12 0.00 10.44
CA ILE A 99 18.48 0.07 9.13
C ILE A 99 17.91 1.47 8.96
N GLN A 100 18.22 2.12 7.85
CA GLN A 100 17.77 3.50 7.60
C GLN A 100 17.36 3.73 6.14
N PHE A 101 16.43 4.69 5.99
CA PHE A 101 15.83 5.08 4.72
C PHE A 101 15.96 6.60 4.53
N PRO A 102 17.15 7.10 4.18
CA PRO A 102 17.46 8.53 4.30
C PRO A 102 16.76 9.40 3.25
N LYS A 103 16.53 8.90 2.04
CA LYS A 103 16.04 9.71 0.93
C LYS A 103 15.24 8.91 -0.08
N ASN A 104 14.01 9.30 -0.32
CA ASN A 104 13.16 8.67 -1.34
C ASN A 104 13.56 9.07 -2.76
N ARG A 105 13.82 8.09 -3.63
CA ARG A 105 14.07 8.24 -5.08
C ARG A 105 12.83 7.97 -5.92
N SER A 106 12.11 6.88 -5.61
CA SER A 106 10.89 6.49 -6.33
C SER A 106 9.95 5.71 -5.44
N GLY A 107 8.67 5.75 -5.76
CA GLY A 107 7.64 5.10 -4.95
C GLY A 107 7.27 5.90 -3.70
N VAL A 108 6.40 5.33 -2.89
CA VAL A 108 5.83 5.95 -1.67
C VAL A 108 5.97 5.01 -0.47
N TRP A 109 5.65 3.72 -0.64
CA TRP A 109 5.51 2.75 0.42
C TRP A 109 6.63 1.73 0.41
N ILE A 110 7.30 1.57 1.55
CA ILE A 110 8.38 0.60 1.80
C ILE A 110 7.81 -0.49 2.70
N TYR A 111 8.19 -1.72 2.44
CA TYR A 111 7.79 -2.88 3.23
C TYR A 111 8.99 -3.60 3.78
N ILE A 112 8.94 -3.95 5.05
CA ILE A 112 9.90 -4.83 5.69
C ILE A 112 9.14 -6.06 6.19
N ALA A 113 9.56 -7.23 5.75
CA ALA A 113 9.18 -8.50 6.35
C ALA A 113 10.37 -9.07 7.13
N VAL A 114 10.09 -9.87 8.14
CA VAL A 114 11.09 -10.60 8.92
C VAL A 114 10.74 -12.08 8.91
N GLU A 115 11.72 -12.92 9.09
CA GLU A 115 11.51 -14.37 9.18
C GLU A 115 10.48 -14.73 10.25
N GLY A 116 9.49 -15.56 9.90
CA GLY A 116 8.38 -15.96 10.78
C GLY A 116 7.28 -14.89 10.90
N GLY A 117 7.49 -13.67 10.38
CA GLY A 117 6.53 -12.56 10.45
C GLY A 117 6.61 -11.74 11.73
N PHE A 118 6.12 -10.52 11.66
CA PHE A 118 5.97 -9.68 12.85
C PHE A 118 4.82 -10.14 13.74
N GLU A 119 4.99 -9.95 15.05
CA GLU A 119 3.89 -10.07 16.01
C GLU A 119 3.13 -8.74 16.05
N GLY A 120 1.91 -8.74 15.53
CA GLY A 120 1.01 -7.60 15.55
C GLY A 120 -0.29 -7.94 16.28
N GLU A 121 -0.81 -6.99 17.05
CA GLU A 121 -2.15 -7.09 17.61
C GLU A 121 -3.17 -7.29 16.49
N ARG A 122 -4.05 -8.29 16.61
CA ARG A 122 -5.08 -8.56 15.62
C ARG A 122 -6.43 -8.03 16.08
N LEU A 123 -6.91 -7.01 15.39
CA LEU A 123 -8.23 -6.44 15.59
C LEU A 123 -9.14 -6.82 14.41
N LEU A 124 -10.27 -7.46 14.73
CA LEU A 124 -11.20 -7.98 13.71
C LEU A 124 -10.53 -8.92 12.68
N GLY A 125 -9.59 -9.75 13.17
CA GLY A 125 -8.91 -10.77 12.38
C GLY A 125 -7.69 -10.30 11.59
N SER A 126 -7.28 -9.02 11.67
CA SER A 126 -6.15 -8.44 10.93
C SER A 126 -5.24 -7.62 11.83
N ALA A 127 -3.94 -7.66 11.54
CA ALA A 127 -2.94 -6.79 12.17
C ALA A 127 -2.83 -5.43 11.48
N SER A 128 -3.57 -5.20 10.39
CA SER A 128 -3.52 -3.92 9.68
C SER A 128 -4.05 -2.79 10.53
N VAL A 129 -3.24 -1.74 10.63
CA VAL A 129 -3.62 -0.51 11.33
C VAL A 129 -4.56 0.32 10.49
N TYR A 130 -5.66 0.77 11.10
CA TYR A 130 -6.58 1.76 10.57
C TYR A 130 -6.69 2.93 11.57
N GLN A 131 -5.81 3.92 11.44
CA GLN A 131 -5.66 5.00 12.42
C GLN A 131 -6.93 5.84 12.61
N ARG A 132 -7.65 6.18 11.53
CA ARG A 132 -8.89 6.97 11.62
C ARG A 132 -9.99 6.28 12.41
N GLY A 133 -10.07 4.96 12.33
CA GLY A 133 -11.02 4.15 13.09
C GLY A 133 -10.47 3.65 14.43
N ARG A 134 -9.26 4.09 14.82
CA ARG A 134 -8.59 3.66 16.06
C ARG A 134 -8.42 2.14 16.18
N LEU A 135 -8.32 1.45 15.05
CA LEU A 135 -7.96 0.03 15.01
C LEU A 135 -6.43 -0.07 14.86
N GLY A 136 -5.76 -0.12 15.98
CA GLY A 136 -4.31 0.01 16.09
C GLY A 136 -3.83 1.45 15.93
N ARG A 137 -2.51 1.63 16.01
CA ARG A 137 -1.85 2.94 15.86
C ARG A 137 -0.51 2.82 15.16
N GLY A 138 0.00 3.92 14.65
CA GLY A 138 1.37 4.00 14.14
C GLY A 138 2.39 3.91 15.27
N PHE A 139 3.59 3.45 14.90
CA PHE A 139 4.72 3.37 15.83
C PHE A 139 5.34 4.73 16.08
N VAL A 140 5.92 4.86 17.27
CA VAL A 140 6.66 6.06 17.69
C VAL A 140 8.10 5.68 18.08
N SER A 141 8.97 6.67 18.20
CA SER A 141 10.36 6.44 18.63
C SER A 141 10.42 5.80 20.02
N GLY A 142 11.31 4.85 20.22
CA GLY A 142 11.50 4.07 21.44
C GLY A 142 10.67 2.79 21.51
N GLU A 143 9.74 2.55 20.58
CA GLU A 143 8.94 1.33 20.59
C GLU A 143 9.73 0.12 20.06
N VAL A 144 9.46 -1.04 20.64
CA VAL A 144 10.07 -2.30 20.25
C VAL A 144 9.11 -3.10 19.39
N LEU A 145 9.57 -3.47 18.20
CA LEU A 145 8.88 -4.37 17.30
C LEU A 145 9.36 -5.79 17.52
N SER A 146 8.42 -6.71 17.72
CA SER A 146 8.70 -8.11 17.94
C SER A 146 8.34 -8.98 16.75
N LYS A 147 9.05 -10.09 16.60
CA LYS A 147 8.68 -11.16 15.67
C LYS A 147 8.03 -12.33 16.39
N ILE A 148 7.25 -13.11 15.67
CA ILE A 148 6.69 -14.36 16.16
C ILE A 148 7.84 -15.34 16.39
N SER A 149 7.98 -15.82 17.61
CA SER A 149 8.92 -16.88 17.96
C SER A 149 8.22 -18.23 17.85
N GLY A 150 8.44 -18.94 16.75
CA GLY A 150 8.23 -20.38 16.70
C GLY A 150 9.47 -21.13 17.23
N ALA A 151 9.32 -22.39 17.66
CA ALA A 151 10.44 -23.26 17.90
C ALA A 151 11.35 -23.26 16.66
N ARG A 152 12.60 -22.78 16.81
CA ARG A 152 13.63 -22.72 15.77
C ARG A 152 13.06 -22.56 14.36
N TYR A 153 12.74 -21.33 13.97
CA TYR A 153 12.52 -21.05 12.57
C TYR A 153 13.87 -21.22 11.86
N GLU A 154 14.15 -22.44 11.44
CA GLU A 154 15.24 -22.69 10.51
C GLU A 154 14.75 -22.16 9.17
N LEU A 155 15.43 -21.14 8.63
CA LEU A 155 15.15 -20.71 7.28
C LEU A 155 15.15 -21.92 6.35
N PRO A 156 14.09 -22.14 5.56
CA PRO A 156 14.08 -23.21 4.58
C PRO A 156 15.34 -23.11 3.70
N ARG A 157 15.92 -24.24 3.32
CA ARG A 157 17.10 -24.28 2.45
C ARG A 157 16.87 -23.40 1.22
N GLY A 158 17.84 -22.54 0.89
CA GLY A 158 17.78 -21.65 -0.28
C GLY A 158 17.03 -20.33 -0.07
N VAL A 159 16.56 -19.99 1.12
CA VAL A 159 16.01 -18.67 1.43
C VAL A 159 17.12 -17.62 1.49
N ALA A 160 18.25 -17.97 2.10
CA ALA A 160 19.44 -17.13 2.09
C ALA A 160 19.89 -16.85 0.64
N GLY A 161 19.94 -15.57 0.25
CA GLY A 161 20.34 -15.14 -1.09
C GLY A 161 19.23 -15.12 -2.13
N ARG A 162 17.98 -15.41 -1.80
CA ARG A 162 16.85 -15.20 -2.72
C ARG A 162 16.76 -13.75 -3.14
N SER A 163 16.42 -13.52 -4.39
CA SER A 163 16.14 -12.20 -4.93
C SER A 163 14.97 -12.25 -5.90
N VAL A 164 14.23 -11.17 -5.97
CA VAL A 164 13.16 -10.99 -6.95
C VAL A 164 13.82 -10.71 -8.31
N ILE A 165 13.41 -11.42 -9.35
CA ILE A 165 13.90 -11.19 -10.72
C ILE A 165 13.47 -9.80 -11.21
N ALA A 166 14.23 -9.22 -12.13
CA ALA A 166 14.02 -7.85 -12.57
C ALA A 166 12.62 -7.61 -13.16
N SER A 167 12.06 -8.59 -13.89
CA SER A 167 10.72 -8.50 -14.50
C SER A 167 9.57 -8.44 -13.48
N GLU A 168 9.80 -8.91 -12.24
CA GLU A 168 8.80 -8.86 -11.16
C GLU A 168 8.97 -7.62 -10.27
N ARG A 169 10.06 -6.88 -10.42
CA ARG A 169 10.24 -5.59 -9.74
C ARG A 169 9.56 -4.50 -10.54
N ARG A 170 8.80 -3.69 -9.86
CA ARG A 170 8.08 -2.58 -10.49
C ARG A 170 8.94 -1.32 -10.56
N ASP A 171 8.96 -0.67 -11.73
CA ASP A 171 9.53 0.67 -11.90
C ASP A 171 8.49 1.73 -11.50
N TYR A 172 8.52 2.16 -10.25
CA TYR A 172 7.58 3.16 -9.73
C TYR A 172 7.81 4.58 -10.28
N ALA A 173 8.89 4.82 -11.02
CA ALA A 173 9.11 6.08 -11.73
C ALA A 173 8.26 6.17 -13.01
N SER A 174 7.98 5.02 -13.63
CA SER A 174 7.27 4.93 -14.92
C SER A 174 6.10 3.94 -14.85
N PRO A 175 5.01 4.27 -14.11
CA PRO A 175 3.87 3.38 -14.00
C PRO A 175 3.19 3.18 -15.36
N PRO A 176 2.69 1.98 -15.66
CA PRO A 176 1.90 1.74 -16.88
C PRO A 176 0.57 2.49 -16.82
N SER A 177 -0.16 2.51 -17.94
CA SER A 177 -1.58 2.91 -17.92
C SER A 177 -2.37 1.94 -17.05
N LEU A 178 -3.14 2.48 -16.09
CA LEU A 178 -3.88 1.69 -15.13
C LEU A 178 -5.20 1.23 -15.74
N ARG A 179 -5.48 -0.06 -15.64
CA ARG A 179 -6.69 -0.66 -16.22
C ARG A 179 -7.91 -0.39 -15.35
N ILE A 180 -9.02 -0.06 -16.01
CA ILE A 180 -10.29 0.26 -15.33
C ILE A 180 -11.41 -0.60 -15.90
N TRP A 181 -12.16 -1.25 -15.02
CA TRP A 181 -13.48 -1.80 -15.34
C TRP A 181 -14.54 -0.69 -15.31
N PRO A 182 -15.56 -0.75 -16.19
CA PRO A 182 -16.65 0.23 -16.17
C PRO A 182 -17.36 0.23 -14.83
N GLY A 183 -17.73 1.41 -14.34
CA GLY A 183 -18.46 1.61 -13.10
C GLY A 183 -19.98 1.59 -13.27
N PRO A 184 -20.71 1.45 -12.18
CA PRO A 184 -22.19 1.40 -12.23
C PRO A 184 -22.83 2.70 -12.69
N GLN A 185 -22.15 3.85 -12.58
CA GLN A 185 -22.62 5.15 -13.06
C GLN A 185 -21.84 5.63 -14.31
N LEU A 186 -21.28 4.72 -15.11
CA LEU A 186 -20.57 5.12 -16.34
C LEU A 186 -21.46 5.93 -17.30
N ASN A 187 -22.76 5.65 -17.30
CA ASN A 187 -23.78 6.37 -18.10
C ASN A 187 -24.01 7.82 -17.64
N PHE A 188 -23.54 8.22 -16.46
CA PHE A 188 -23.59 9.62 -15.98
C PHE A 188 -22.54 10.49 -16.68
N PHE A 189 -21.56 9.86 -17.33
CA PHE A 189 -20.48 10.53 -18.06
C PHE A 189 -20.76 10.44 -19.55
N THR A 190 -20.74 11.60 -20.24
CA THR A 190 -20.88 11.66 -21.68
C THR A 190 -19.73 10.90 -22.37
N GLU A 191 -19.86 10.61 -23.65
CA GLU A 191 -18.79 10.03 -24.43
C GLU A 191 -17.54 10.93 -24.43
N ALA A 192 -17.77 12.26 -24.52
CA ALA A 192 -16.68 13.25 -24.42
C ALA A 192 -15.97 13.20 -23.06
N ASP A 193 -16.70 13.06 -21.92
CA ASP A 193 -16.08 12.92 -20.60
C ASP A 193 -15.26 11.62 -20.48
N ARG A 194 -15.76 10.52 -21.04
CA ARG A 194 -15.04 9.24 -21.06
C ARG A 194 -13.77 9.35 -21.91
N ALA A 195 -13.88 9.92 -23.10
CA ALA A 195 -12.72 10.16 -23.96
C ALA A 195 -11.69 11.07 -23.28
N LEU A 196 -12.16 12.12 -22.60
CA LEU A 196 -11.32 13.04 -21.84
C LEU A 196 -10.60 12.31 -20.68
N PHE A 197 -11.32 11.46 -19.93
CA PHE A 197 -10.75 10.71 -18.82
C PHE A 197 -9.65 9.74 -19.27
N PHE A 198 -9.89 8.94 -20.30
CA PHE A 198 -8.92 7.97 -20.80
C PHE A 198 -7.80 8.58 -21.64
N GLY A 199 -8.07 9.70 -22.34
CA GLY A 199 -7.10 10.39 -23.18
C GLY A 199 -6.11 11.28 -22.41
N SER A 200 -6.45 11.68 -21.18
CA SER A 200 -5.68 12.66 -20.43
C SER A 200 -4.74 12.02 -19.40
N PRO A 201 -3.59 12.65 -19.11
CA PRO A 201 -2.80 12.35 -17.92
C PRO A 201 -3.42 13.01 -16.67
N TRP A 202 -3.43 12.29 -15.56
CA TRP A 202 -3.94 12.76 -14.27
C TRP A 202 -2.78 12.89 -13.29
N THR A 203 -2.68 14.03 -12.62
CA THR A 203 -1.60 14.29 -11.66
C THR A 203 -2.05 13.92 -10.24
N VAL A 204 -1.28 13.09 -9.56
CA VAL A 204 -1.50 12.74 -8.14
C VAL A 204 -1.22 13.95 -7.27
N THR A 205 -2.14 14.31 -6.38
CA THR A 205 -2.00 15.48 -5.49
C THR A 205 -1.35 15.11 -4.17
N SER A 206 -0.84 16.12 -3.45
CA SER A 206 -0.31 15.97 -2.08
C SER A 206 -1.37 15.63 -1.03
N GLN A 207 -2.65 15.74 -1.38
CA GLN A 207 -3.78 15.35 -0.53
C GLN A 207 -4.13 13.86 -0.64
N SER A 208 -3.34 13.11 -1.39
CA SER A 208 -3.49 11.65 -1.53
C SER A 208 -2.98 10.93 -0.29
N ASP A 209 -3.77 9.99 0.21
CA ASP A 209 -3.47 9.19 1.40
C ASP A 209 -4.03 7.76 1.27
N ARG A 210 -4.02 7.02 2.38
CA ARG A 210 -4.57 5.65 2.45
C ARG A 210 -6.09 5.59 2.23
N VAL A 211 -6.81 6.71 2.33
CA VAL A 211 -8.26 6.78 2.09
C VAL A 211 -8.57 6.91 0.61
N GLY A 212 -7.83 7.75 -0.11
CA GLY A 212 -8.04 7.96 -1.53
C GLY A 212 -6.93 8.78 -2.18
N TYR A 213 -6.62 8.42 -3.41
CA TYR A 213 -5.71 9.17 -4.26
C TYR A 213 -6.50 10.21 -5.04
N ARG A 214 -6.24 11.47 -4.73
CA ARG A 214 -6.87 12.62 -5.39
C ARG A 214 -6.07 13.01 -6.61
N LEU A 215 -6.76 13.05 -7.73
CA LEU A 215 -6.15 13.33 -9.03
C LEU A 215 -6.61 14.70 -9.51
N VAL A 216 -5.73 15.40 -10.21
CA VAL A 216 -6.04 16.67 -10.85
C VAL A 216 -5.72 16.61 -12.34
N GLY A 217 -6.63 17.14 -13.14
CA GLY A 217 -6.57 17.17 -14.61
C GLY A 217 -7.75 17.93 -15.20
N PRO A 218 -8.12 17.65 -16.45
CA PRO A 218 -9.30 18.25 -17.05
C PRO A 218 -10.57 17.88 -16.27
N ALA A 219 -11.43 18.87 -15.95
CA ALA A 219 -12.63 18.63 -15.17
C ALA A 219 -13.66 17.79 -15.95
N LEU A 220 -14.10 16.69 -15.37
CA LEU A 220 -15.19 15.87 -15.88
C LEU A 220 -16.53 16.46 -15.40
N LYS A 221 -17.59 16.28 -16.20
CA LYS A 221 -18.92 16.84 -15.93
C LYS A 221 -19.98 15.73 -15.89
N PRO A 222 -20.07 14.94 -14.82
CA PRO A 222 -21.12 13.94 -14.71
C PRO A 222 -22.50 14.60 -14.72
N SER A 223 -23.51 13.94 -15.32
CA SER A 223 -24.90 14.43 -15.39
C SER A 223 -25.54 14.65 -14.01
N SER A 224 -24.99 14.03 -12.98
CA SER A 224 -25.30 14.30 -11.57
C SER A 224 -24.01 14.24 -10.75
N ALA A 225 -23.78 15.24 -9.91
CA ALA A 225 -22.63 15.28 -9.01
C ALA A 225 -22.79 14.40 -7.76
N GLN A 226 -24.03 13.97 -7.48
CA GLN A 226 -24.35 13.16 -6.32
C GLN A 226 -25.33 12.05 -6.71
N ILE A 227 -25.20 10.92 -6.01
CA ILE A 227 -26.11 9.79 -6.07
C ILE A 227 -26.57 9.42 -4.64
N ILE A 228 -27.63 8.62 -4.54
CA ILE A 228 -27.95 7.99 -3.25
C ILE A 228 -26.73 7.18 -2.81
N SER A 229 -26.32 7.36 -1.55
CA SER A 229 -25.14 6.68 -1.02
C SER A 229 -25.25 5.17 -1.16
N GLU A 230 -24.23 4.57 -1.76
CA GLU A 230 -24.17 3.14 -2.02
C GLU A 230 -22.78 2.57 -1.63
N PRO A 231 -22.62 1.24 -1.58
CA PRO A 231 -21.32 0.62 -1.27
C PRO A 231 -20.22 1.08 -2.22
N VAL A 232 -19.07 1.45 -1.64
CA VAL A 232 -17.85 1.85 -2.38
C VAL A 232 -16.79 0.78 -2.19
N ARG A 233 -16.16 0.33 -3.26
CA ARG A 233 -15.06 -0.63 -3.22
C ARG A 233 -13.71 0.09 -3.28
N VAL A 234 -12.67 -0.53 -2.73
CA VAL A 234 -11.29 -0.11 -2.97
C VAL A 234 -11.01 -0.13 -4.48
N GLY A 235 -10.44 0.95 -5.01
CA GLY A 235 -10.21 1.12 -6.44
C GLY A 235 -11.34 1.85 -7.19
N SER A 236 -12.47 2.17 -6.55
CA SER A 236 -13.53 2.95 -7.19
C SER A 236 -13.03 4.33 -7.60
N VAL A 237 -13.26 4.72 -8.85
CA VAL A 237 -12.95 6.06 -9.39
C VAL A 237 -14.19 6.92 -9.23
N GLN A 238 -14.24 7.68 -8.15
CA GLN A 238 -15.33 8.60 -7.82
C GLN A 238 -15.05 9.97 -8.43
N VAL A 239 -16.08 10.62 -8.95
CA VAL A 239 -15.97 11.98 -9.53
C VAL A 239 -16.93 12.92 -8.78
N PRO A 240 -16.42 13.71 -7.82
CA PRO A 240 -17.19 14.76 -7.14
C PRO A 240 -17.57 15.91 -8.08
N GLU A 241 -18.34 16.87 -7.56
CA GLU A 241 -18.84 18.06 -8.29
C GLU A 241 -17.75 18.87 -8.99
N ASN A 242 -16.54 18.95 -8.40
CA ASN A 242 -15.42 19.67 -9.00
C ASN A 242 -14.81 18.96 -10.22
N GLY A 243 -15.34 17.79 -10.61
CA GLY A 243 -14.90 17.02 -11.76
C GLY A 243 -13.52 16.37 -11.62
N GLN A 244 -12.90 16.37 -10.43
CA GLN A 244 -11.57 15.80 -10.20
C GLN A 244 -11.68 14.38 -9.63
N PRO A 245 -11.13 13.36 -10.31
CA PRO A 245 -11.29 11.98 -9.87
C PRO A 245 -10.60 11.69 -8.53
N ILE A 246 -11.24 10.84 -7.73
CA ILE A 246 -10.68 10.27 -6.50
C ILE A 246 -10.70 8.76 -6.64
N VAL A 247 -9.53 8.13 -6.61
CA VAL A 247 -9.45 6.66 -6.55
C VAL A 247 -9.42 6.23 -5.10
N THR A 248 -10.45 5.49 -4.67
CA THR A 248 -10.54 5.01 -3.28
C THR A 248 -9.48 3.97 -2.98
N MET A 249 -8.78 4.11 -1.85
CA MET A 249 -7.68 3.25 -1.46
C MET A 249 -8.04 2.37 -0.25
N ARG A 250 -7.06 1.77 0.40
CA ARG A 250 -7.22 0.72 1.41
C ARG A 250 -8.06 1.10 2.63
N ASP A 251 -7.99 2.36 3.05
CA ASP A 251 -8.74 2.88 4.20
C ASP A 251 -9.97 3.71 3.78
N SER A 252 -10.45 3.50 2.55
CA SER A 252 -11.59 4.23 2.00
C SER A 252 -12.88 3.99 2.79
N PRO A 253 -13.81 4.97 2.78
CA PRO A 253 -15.16 4.76 3.27
C PRO A 253 -15.82 3.55 2.64
N THR A 254 -16.74 2.91 3.36
CA THR A 254 -17.44 1.72 2.89
C THR A 254 -18.69 2.06 2.07
N ILE A 255 -19.18 3.30 2.22
CA ILE A 255 -20.30 3.89 1.47
C ILE A 255 -19.89 5.26 0.95
N GLY A 256 -20.52 5.72 -0.13
CA GLY A 256 -20.27 7.06 -0.71
C GLY A 256 -21.36 7.43 -1.72
N GLY A 257 -21.53 8.74 -1.92
CA GLY A 257 -22.56 9.34 -2.75
C GLY A 257 -22.03 10.04 -4.01
N TYR A 258 -20.79 9.77 -4.46
CA TYR A 258 -20.29 10.29 -5.72
C TYR A 258 -20.44 9.27 -6.84
N PRO A 259 -20.77 9.69 -8.07
CA PRO A 259 -20.84 8.79 -9.22
C PRO A 259 -19.49 8.14 -9.46
N LYS A 260 -19.50 6.84 -9.78
CA LYS A 260 -18.31 6.04 -10.04
C LYS A 260 -18.17 5.79 -11.54
N LEU A 261 -17.15 6.41 -12.15
CA LEU A 261 -16.82 6.20 -13.55
C LEU A 261 -16.35 4.77 -13.79
N GLY A 262 -15.58 4.23 -12.87
CA GLY A 262 -15.02 2.89 -13.00
C GLY A 262 -14.39 2.38 -11.73
N MET A 263 -13.69 1.25 -11.86
CA MET A 263 -12.91 0.65 -10.79
C MET A 263 -11.55 0.22 -11.33
N VAL A 264 -10.48 0.73 -10.74
CA VAL A 264 -9.11 0.33 -11.07
C VAL A 264 -8.92 -1.16 -10.77
N ALA A 265 -8.32 -1.89 -11.71
CA ALA A 265 -8.01 -3.30 -11.52
C ALA A 265 -7.16 -3.52 -10.26
N PRO A 266 -7.48 -4.50 -9.39
CA PRO A 266 -6.78 -4.69 -8.12
C PRO A 266 -5.27 -4.79 -8.25
N ALA A 267 -4.76 -5.45 -9.29
CA ALA A 267 -3.33 -5.55 -9.56
C ALA A 267 -2.66 -4.20 -9.86
N ASP A 268 -3.43 -3.25 -10.40
CA ASP A 268 -2.92 -1.94 -10.80
C ASP A 268 -3.00 -0.91 -9.66
N LEU A 269 -3.80 -1.17 -8.61
CA LEU A 269 -3.84 -0.34 -7.41
C LEU A 269 -2.49 -0.23 -6.70
N SER A 270 -1.70 -1.29 -6.73
CA SER A 270 -0.33 -1.28 -6.20
C SER A 270 0.58 -0.31 -6.95
N TRP A 271 0.38 -0.13 -8.26
CA TRP A 271 1.09 0.89 -9.03
C TRP A 271 0.66 2.30 -8.62
N LEU A 272 -0.65 2.54 -8.54
CA LEU A 272 -1.18 3.83 -8.12
C LEU A 272 -0.71 4.20 -6.71
N ALA A 273 -0.71 3.25 -5.79
CA ALA A 273 -0.26 3.44 -4.41
C ALA A 273 1.19 3.97 -4.33
N GLN A 274 2.03 3.62 -5.29
CA GLN A 274 3.43 4.05 -5.33
C GLN A 274 3.65 5.35 -6.11
N CYS A 275 2.60 5.94 -6.70
CA CYS A 275 2.71 7.22 -7.39
C CYS A 275 2.82 8.38 -6.39
N ARG A 276 3.88 9.17 -6.53
CA ARG A 276 4.16 10.33 -5.67
C ARG A 276 3.31 11.53 -6.05
N PRO A 277 3.08 12.49 -5.14
CA PRO A 277 2.53 13.79 -5.49
C PRO A 277 3.31 14.44 -6.65
N GLY A 278 2.57 14.97 -7.62
CA GLY A 278 3.12 15.53 -8.85
C GLY A 278 3.34 14.52 -9.98
N GLN A 279 3.34 13.22 -9.71
CA GLN A 279 3.47 12.20 -10.74
C GLN A 279 2.18 12.06 -11.55
N LYS A 280 2.33 11.86 -12.86
CA LYS A 280 1.23 11.67 -13.78
C LYS A 280 0.91 10.19 -13.95
N VAL A 281 -0.38 9.86 -13.94
CA VAL A 281 -0.92 8.54 -14.23
C VAL A 281 -1.87 8.61 -15.41
N ARG A 282 -2.02 7.52 -16.14
CA ARG A 282 -2.99 7.36 -17.21
C ARG A 282 -3.87 6.16 -16.94
N PHE A 283 -5.03 6.16 -17.52
CA PHE A 283 -5.99 5.06 -17.40
C PHE A 283 -6.33 4.50 -18.78
N GLN A 284 -6.67 3.22 -18.81
CA GLN A 284 -7.17 2.56 -20.01
C GLN A 284 -8.35 1.65 -19.66
N PRO A 285 -9.37 1.55 -20.51
CA PRO A 285 -10.47 0.64 -20.28
C PRO A 285 -9.99 -0.82 -20.38
N ILE A 286 -10.62 -1.69 -19.60
CA ILE A 286 -10.51 -3.14 -19.84
C ILE A 286 -11.55 -3.46 -20.92
N GLU A 287 -11.07 -4.00 -22.03
CA GLU A 287 -11.95 -4.55 -23.06
C GLU A 287 -12.64 -5.79 -22.50
N THR A 288 -13.96 -5.80 -22.54
CA THR A 288 -14.83 -6.89 -22.08
C THR A 288 -15.17 -7.82 -23.21
#